data_28b556bb7e84094b5e3ade087cec97d5
#
_entry.id   28b556bb7e84094b5e3ade087cec97d5
#
_cell.length_a   1.000
_cell.length_b   1.000
_cell.length_c   1.000
_cell.angle_alpha   90.00
_cell.angle_beta   90.00
_cell.angle_gamma   90.00
#
_symmetry.space_group_name_H-M   'P 1'
#
loop_
_entity.id
_entity.type
_entity.pdbx_description
1 polymer ?
#
loop_
_entity_poly.entity_id
_entity_poly.type
_entity_poly.pdbx_seq_one_letter_code
_entity_poly.pdbx_strand_id
1 'polypeptide(L)'
;MKLDRKEILAALETISVAGEGKNMVESGVVQNVLTFGDEVVVDITLHNPALHIKKRAEVDIMKVIHEKVYEKAKVKVNVKVETPEKPEIKGKSIPGISNIIAVSSGKGGVGKSTVTANLAVTLANMGFKVGVLDADIYGPSMPIMFDVEKSKPISVEVEGKSKMKPIVSYGVELLSIGFFTSPDQAVIWRGPMASKALNQMIFDADWGALDFLLLDLPPGTGDIHLSLLQSLPITGAVVVSTPQAVALADAKKGVSMFMAESINVPVLGIVENMAYFTPEELPENKYYIFGQEGAKNLA
;
A
#
# COMPACT_ATOMS: atom_id res chain seq x y z
N MET A 1 48.10 -1.17 10.43
CA MET A 1 47.66 -2.21 9.48
C MET A 1 46.91 -1.50 8.35
N LYS A 2 47.17 -1.76 7.11
CA LYS A 2 46.49 -1.06 6.02
C LYS A 2 45.28 -1.93 5.66
N LEU A 3 44.06 -1.48 6.00
CA LEU A 3 42.83 -2.20 5.70
C LEU A 3 42.62 -2.21 4.17
N ASP A 4 42.38 -3.40 3.60
CA ASP A 4 42.17 -3.53 2.14
C ASP A 4 40.70 -3.33 1.81
N ARG A 5 40.44 -2.44 0.84
CA ARG A 5 39.10 -2.18 0.30
C ARG A 5 38.41 -3.45 -0.22
N LYS A 6 39.17 -4.39 -0.80
CA LYS A 6 38.61 -5.64 -1.33
C LYS A 6 38.07 -6.56 -0.22
N GLU A 7 38.78 -6.64 0.91
CA GLU A 7 38.31 -7.40 2.06
C GLU A 7 37.03 -6.83 2.67
N ILE A 8 36.93 -5.51 2.71
CA ILE A 8 35.72 -4.82 3.21
C ILE A 8 34.54 -5.08 2.26
N LEU A 9 34.72 -4.96 0.94
CA LEU A 9 33.65 -5.26 -0.03
C LEU A 9 33.20 -6.73 0.06
N ALA A 10 34.13 -7.67 0.14
CA ALA A 10 33.80 -9.09 0.33
C ALA A 10 33.03 -9.36 1.65
N ALA A 11 33.36 -8.62 2.71
CA ALA A 11 32.58 -8.68 3.95
C ALA A 11 31.16 -8.14 3.77
N LEU A 12 30.98 -7.00 3.06
CA LEU A 12 29.68 -6.40 2.79
C LEU A 12 28.78 -7.23 1.86
N GLU A 13 29.34 -8.08 1.00
CA GLU A 13 28.61 -9.06 0.18
C GLU A 13 27.82 -10.07 1.01
N THR A 14 28.17 -10.24 2.28
CA THR A 14 27.45 -11.17 3.16
C THR A 14 26.17 -10.57 3.76
N ILE A 15 25.91 -9.29 3.56
CA ILE A 15 24.71 -8.61 4.07
C ILE A 15 23.65 -8.61 2.97
N SER A 16 22.52 -9.27 3.24
CA SER A 16 21.36 -9.28 2.33
C SER A 16 20.54 -8.01 2.47
N VAL A 17 20.13 -7.43 1.34
CA VAL A 17 19.17 -6.31 1.33
C VAL A 17 17.74 -6.86 1.47
N ALA A 18 17.04 -6.38 2.50
CA ALA A 18 15.68 -6.83 2.77
C ALA A 18 14.74 -6.52 1.59
N GLY A 19 14.10 -7.55 1.03
CA GLY A 19 13.13 -7.41 -0.07
C GLY A 19 13.71 -7.53 -1.48
N GLU A 20 15.04 -7.55 -1.68
CA GLU A 20 15.64 -7.57 -3.03
C GLU A 20 16.27 -8.91 -3.42
N GLY A 21 16.44 -9.83 -2.47
CA GLY A 21 17.10 -11.13 -2.73
C GLY A 21 18.56 -11.03 -3.18
N LYS A 22 19.16 -9.83 -3.12
CA LYS A 22 20.54 -9.51 -3.49
C LYS A 22 21.33 -9.04 -2.27
N ASN A 23 22.65 -9.11 -2.33
CA ASN A 23 23.50 -8.54 -1.28
C ASN A 23 23.72 -7.02 -1.47
N MET A 24 24.28 -6.33 -0.45
CA MET A 24 24.46 -4.88 -0.46
C MET A 24 25.38 -4.36 -1.58
N VAL A 25 26.28 -5.17 -2.09
CA VAL A 25 27.20 -4.79 -3.17
C VAL A 25 26.52 -5.01 -4.53
N GLU A 26 25.90 -6.15 -4.73
CA GLU A 26 25.15 -6.47 -5.98
C GLU A 26 23.92 -5.59 -6.21
N SER A 27 23.29 -5.15 -5.15
CA SER A 27 22.13 -4.23 -5.24
C SER A 27 22.52 -2.78 -5.53
N GLY A 28 23.83 -2.47 -5.52
CA GLY A 28 24.31 -1.09 -5.71
C GLY A 28 24.04 -0.17 -4.52
N VAL A 29 23.67 -0.71 -3.37
CA VAL A 29 23.49 0.06 -2.13
C VAL A 29 24.79 0.69 -1.67
N VAL A 30 25.93 -0.04 -1.78
CA VAL A 30 27.25 0.46 -1.45
C VAL A 30 27.79 1.30 -2.60
N GLN A 31 27.94 2.61 -2.38
CA GLN A 31 28.45 3.55 -3.37
C GLN A 31 29.98 3.66 -3.32
N ASN A 32 30.52 3.74 -2.11
CA ASN A 32 31.96 3.94 -1.94
C ASN A 32 32.45 3.33 -0.62
N VAL A 33 33.71 2.91 -0.62
CA VAL A 33 34.42 2.44 0.58
C VAL A 33 35.80 3.09 0.59
N LEU A 34 36.08 3.89 1.62
CA LEU A 34 37.34 4.56 1.83
C LEU A 34 38.01 4.03 3.10
N THR A 35 39.33 3.88 3.09
CA THR A 35 40.13 3.42 4.22
C THR A 35 41.24 4.40 4.55
N PHE A 36 41.33 4.83 5.81
CA PHE A 36 42.34 5.74 6.31
C PHE A 36 42.99 5.15 7.57
N GLY A 37 44.03 4.32 7.39
CA GLY A 37 44.67 3.62 8.50
C GLY A 37 43.75 2.57 9.15
N ASP A 38 43.22 2.86 10.32
CA ASP A 38 42.25 2.05 11.09
C ASP A 38 40.80 2.54 10.93
N GLU A 39 40.59 3.62 10.18
CA GLU A 39 39.27 4.18 9.91
C GLU A 39 38.74 3.67 8.57
N VAL A 40 37.47 3.23 8.56
CA VAL A 40 36.71 2.79 7.39
C VAL A 40 35.49 3.68 7.23
N VAL A 41 35.34 4.32 6.07
CA VAL A 41 34.17 5.10 5.73
C VAL A 41 33.41 4.37 4.62
N VAL A 42 32.16 4.01 4.87
CA VAL A 42 31.28 3.35 3.91
C VAL A 42 30.13 4.30 3.54
N ASP A 43 30.05 4.68 2.28
CA ASP A 43 28.95 5.48 1.74
C ASP A 43 27.91 4.57 1.14
N ILE A 44 26.68 4.60 1.66
CA ILE A 44 25.56 3.83 1.15
C ILE A 44 24.40 4.71 0.71
N THR A 45 23.66 4.25 -0.31
CA THR A 45 22.42 4.88 -0.76
C THR A 45 21.26 3.91 -0.53
N LEU A 46 20.27 4.35 0.26
CA LEU A 46 19.05 3.59 0.52
C LEU A 46 17.86 4.26 -0.18
N HIS A 47 16.95 3.47 -0.74
CA HIS A 47 15.72 3.98 -1.35
C HIS A 47 14.55 4.07 -0.35
N ASN A 48 14.69 3.50 0.85
CA ASN A 48 13.68 3.54 1.90
C ASN A 48 14.09 4.51 3.01
N PRO A 49 13.30 5.59 3.27
CA PRO A 49 13.63 6.62 4.27
C PRO A 49 13.40 6.17 5.72
N ALA A 50 12.83 4.98 5.96
CA ALA A 50 12.46 4.54 7.29
C ALA A 50 13.67 4.45 8.24
N LEU A 51 13.56 5.12 9.40
CA LEU A 51 14.65 5.25 10.36
C LEU A 51 15.19 3.89 10.86
N HIS A 52 14.33 2.90 11.01
CA HIS A 52 14.73 1.55 11.44
C HIS A 52 15.57 0.82 10.38
N ILE A 53 15.29 1.01 9.08
CA ILE A 53 16.07 0.43 7.98
C ILE A 53 17.46 1.07 7.93
N LYS A 54 17.52 2.39 8.08
CA LYS A 54 18.76 3.14 8.14
C LYS A 54 19.65 2.65 9.29
N LYS A 55 19.10 2.61 10.51
CA LYS A 55 19.83 2.13 11.69
C LYS A 55 20.26 0.67 11.56
N ARG A 56 19.42 -0.20 11.00
CA ARG A 56 19.77 -1.60 10.79
C ARG A 56 20.94 -1.74 9.82
N ALA A 57 20.93 -1.04 8.68
CA ALA A 57 22.02 -1.06 7.73
C ALA A 57 23.34 -0.58 8.35
N GLU A 58 23.32 0.51 9.14
CA GLU A 58 24.49 0.99 9.88
C GLU A 58 25.05 -0.07 10.85
N VAL A 59 24.19 -0.72 11.62
CA VAL A 59 24.58 -1.75 12.60
C VAL A 59 25.12 -2.99 11.89
N ASP A 60 24.47 -3.47 10.84
CA ASP A 60 24.89 -4.66 10.11
C ASP A 60 26.25 -4.45 9.43
N ILE A 61 26.50 -3.27 8.85
CA ILE A 61 27.79 -2.90 8.26
C ILE A 61 28.90 -2.87 9.32
N MET A 62 28.66 -2.17 10.44
CA MET A 62 29.63 -2.10 11.53
C MET A 62 29.96 -3.50 12.07
N LYS A 63 28.95 -4.31 12.32
CA LYS A 63 29.11 -5.68 12.85
C LYS A 63 29.96 -6.55 11.93
N VAL A 64 29.64 -6.58 10.63
CA VAL A 64 30.35 -7.42 9.66
C VAL A 64 31.81 -6.98 9.48
N ILE A 65 32.10 -5.67 9.48
CA ILE A 65 33.48 -5.18 9.40
C ILE A 65 34.27 -5.55 10.66
N HIS A 66 33.70 -5.41 11.84
CA HIS A 66 34.37 -5.81 13.09
C HIS A 66 34.60 -7.32 13.19
N GLU A 67 33.64 -8.14 12.73
CA GLU A 67 33.77 -9.61 12.83
C GLU A 67 34.68 -10.20 11.75
N LYS A 68 34.68 -9.66 10.52
CA LYS A 68 35.36 -10.31 9.38
C LYS A 68 36.63 -9.61 8.90
N VAL A 69 36.80 -8.31 9.21
CA VAL A 69 37.93 -7.52 8.69
C VAL A 69 38.87 -7.09 9.82
N TYR A 70 38.38 -6.29 10.78
CA TYR A 70 39.19 -5.84 11.89
C TYR A 70 38.35 -5.38 13.08
N GLU A 71 38.49 -6.07 14.23
CA GLU A 71 37.67 -5.83 15.43
C GLU A 71 37.77 -4.40 15.99
N LYS A 72 38.91 -3.73 15.82
CA LYS A 72 39.16 -2.37 16.32
C LYS A 72 39.03 -1.28 15.26
N ALA A 73 38.44 -1.60 14.09
CA ALA A 73 38.21 -0.60 13.04
C ALA A 73 37.26 0.49 13.50
N LYS A 74 37.59 1.74 13.18
CA LYS A 74 36.67 2.89 13.37
C LYS A 74 35.79 3.01 12.14
N VAL A 75 34.59 2.43 12.23
CA VAL A 75 33.65 2.37 11.10
C VAL A 75 32.72 3.57 11.15
N LYS A 76 32.69 4.33 10.07
CA LYS A 76 31.75 5.43 9.84
C LYS A 76 30.88 5.08 8.62
N VAL A 77 29.56 5.05 8.79
CA VAL A 77 28.62 4.79 7.70
C VAL A 77 27.89 6.10 7.38
N ASN A 78 28.03 6.56 6.16
CA ASN A 78 27.27 7.69 5.65
C ASN A 78 26.09 7.17 4.84
N VAL A 79 24.88 7.44 5.31
CA VAL A 79 23.66 6.99 4.65
C VAL A 79 23.02 8.14 3.90
N LYS A 80 23.05 8.07 2.57
CA LYS A 80 22.25 8.93 1.69
C LYS A 80 20.91 8.24 1.43
N VAL A 81 19.82 8.96 1.58
CA VAL A 81 18.50 8.46 1.20
C VAL A 81 18.13 9.13 -0.13
N GLU A 82 18.07 8.35 -1.19
CA GLU A 82 17.48 8.77 -2.45
C GLU A 82 16.04 8.30 -2.46
N THR A 83 15.14 9.17 -2.06
CA THR A 83 13.72 8.94 -2.35
C THR A 83 13.58 8.97 -3.87
N PRO A 84 13.06 7.91 -4.51
CA PRO A 84 12.71 7.99 -5.92
C PRO A 84 11.85 9.23 -6.13
N GLU A 85 12.10 9.98 -7.21
CA GLU A 85 11.25 11.11 -7.58
C GLU A 85 9.82 10.64 -7.48
N LYS A 86 9.02 11.33 -6.63
CA LYS A 86 7.61 10.99 -6.51
C LYS A 86 7.04 11.07 -7.92
N PRO A 87 6.45 10.01 -8.46
CA PRO A 87 5.82 10.08 -9.76
C PRO A 87 4.87 11.28 -9.75
N GLU A 88 4.83 12.07 -10.82
CA GLU A 88 3.87 13.18 -10.95
C GLU A 88 2.48 12.60 -10.74
N ILE A 89 1.92 12.87 -9.56
CA ILE A 89 0.60 12.35 -9.18
C ILE A 89 -0.42 13.17 -9.95
N LYS A 90 -1.05 12.54 -10.95
CA LYS A 90 -2.13 13.13 -11.74
C LYS A 90 -3.40 13.22 -10.89
N GLY A 91 -4.22 14.21 -11.16
CA GLY A 91 -5.52 14.37 -10.51
C GLY A 91 -5.63 15.63 -9.64
N LYS A 92 -6.87 15.91 -9.23
CA LYS A 92 -7.18 17.08 -8.41
C LYS A 92 -6.89 16.77 -6.94
N SER A 93 -5.99 17.52 -6.32
CA SER A 93 -5.69 17.39 -4.90
C SER A 93 -6.95 17.58 -4.03
N ILE A 94 -7.07 16.76 -2.99
CA ILE A 94 -8.10 16.89 -1.97
C ILE A 94 -7.43 17.52 -0.73
N PRO A 95 -7.81 18.74 -0.36
CA PRO A 95 -7.21 19.40 0.81
C PRO A 95 -7.34 18.54 2.06
N GLY A 96 -6.26 18.41 2.82
CA GLY A 96 -6.23 17.67 4.08
C GLY A 96 -5.92 16.18 3.96
N ILE A 97 -5.91 15.60 2.76
CA ILE A 97 -5.59 14.16 2.56
C ILE A 97 -4.14 14.02 2.09
N SER A 98 -3.34 13.28 2.87
CA SER A 98 -1.91 13.09 2.59
C SER A 98 -1.64 11.99 1.57
N ASN A 99 -2.35 10.87 1.67
CA ASN A 99 -2.17 9.70 0.81
C ASN A 99 -3.52 9.11 0.42
N ILE A 100 -3.66 8.74 -0.85
CA ILE A 100 -4.83 8.03 -1.37
C ILE A 100 -4.36 6.68 -1.90
N ILE A 101 -4.86 5.60 -1.30
CA ILE A 101 -4.49 4.24 -1.65
C ILE A 101 -5.69 3.54 -2.28
N ALA A 102 -5.53 3.11 -3.52
CA ALA A 102 -6.54 2.31 -4.21
C ALA A 102 -6.41 0.83 -3.83
N VAL A 103 -7.50 0.22 -3.37
CA VAL A 103 -7.58 -1.24 -3.17
C VAL A 103 -8.45 -1.81 -4.27
N SER A 104 -7.88 -2.66 -5.09
CA SER A 104 -8.50 -3.21 -6.29
C SER A 104 -8.42 -4.72 -6.33
N SER A 105 -9.25 -5.34 -7.13
CA SER A 105 -9.17 -6.75 -7.45
C SER A 105 -9.59 -7.00 -8.90
N GLY A 106 -8.94 -7.92 -9.56
CA GLY A 106 -9.31 -8.30 -10.93
C GLY A 106 -10.65 -9.04 -11.00
N LYS A 107 -11.09 -9.66 -9.90
CA LYS A 107 -12.30 -10.50 -9.82
C LYS A 107 -13.06 -10.23 -8.53
N GLY A 108 -14.37 -10.37 -8.56
CA GLY A 108 -15.22 -10.34 -7.37
C GLY A 108 -15.04 -11.57 -6.48
N GLY A 109 -15.32 -11.43 -5.18
CA GLY A 109 -15.29 -12.54 -4.22
C GLY A 109 -13.91 -12.95 -3.71
N VAL A 110 -12.85 -12.19 -4.00
CA VAL A 110 -11.49 -12.46 -3.49
C VAL A 110 -11.22 -11.86 -2.10
N GLY A 111 -12.19 -11.15 -1.52
CA GLY A 111 -12.07 -10.52 -0.19
C GLY A 111 -11.45 -9.13 -0.22
N LYS A 112 -11.52 -8.41 -1.33
CA LYS A 112 -11.03 -7.03 -1.49
C LYS A 112 -11.50 -6.11 -0.36
N SER A 113 -12.81 -6.00 -0.15
CA SER A 113 -13.40 -5.12 0.86
C SER A 113 -13.03 -5.54 2.29
N THR A 114 -12.90 -6.85 2.55
CA THR A 114 -12.38 -7.36 3.84
C THR A 114 -10.96 -6.91 4.08
N VAL A 115 -10.09 -6.98 3.07
CA VAL A 115 -8.70 -6.48 3.16
C VAL A 115 -8.69 -4.98 3.38
N THR A 116 -9.53 -4.22 2.65
CA THR A 116 -9.64 -2.75 2.81
C THR A 116 -10.07 -2.37 4.22
N ALA A 117 -11.11 -3.02 4.76
CA ALA A 117 -11.62 -2.73 6.11
C ALA A 117 -10.58 -3.04 7.19
N ASN A 118 -9.93 -4.22 7.11
CA ASN A 118 -8.89 -4.60 8.07
C ASN A 118 -7.66 -3.67 7.99
N LEU A 119 -7.25 -3.27 6.79
CA LEU A 119 -6.16 -2.33 6.59
C LEU A 119 -6.50 -0.97 7.22
N ALA A 120 -7.73 -0.46 7.01
CA ALA A 120 -8.19 0.80 7.57
C ALA A 120 -8.16 0.80 9.10
N VAL A 121 -8.77 -0.23 9.72
CA VAL A 121 -8.83 -0.35 11.18
C VAL A 121 -7.43 -0.55 11.77
N THR A 122 -6.57 -1.32 11.11
CA THR A 122 -5.19 -1.52 11.55
C THR A 122 -4.41 -0.20 11.54
N LEU A 123 -4.49 0.58 10.46
CA LEU A 123 -3.85 1.89 10.38
C LEU A 123 -4.40 2.86 11.45
N ALA A 124 -5.72 2.86 11.70
CA ALA A 124 -6.33 3.66 12.75
C ALA A 124 -5.82 3.26 14.14
N ASN A 125 -5.69 1.95 14.42
CA ASN A 125 -5.12 1.43 15.67
C ASN A 125 -3.63 1.78 15.86
N MET A 126 -2.91 2.01 14.75
CA MET A 126 -1.53 2.51 14.78
C MET A 126 -1.44 4.03 15.02
N GLY A 127 -2.58 4.73 15.14
CA GLY A 127 -2.67 6.15 15.44
C GLY A 127 -2.77 7.07 14.21
N PHE A 128 -2.90 6.51 12.99
CA PHE A 128 -3.14 7.31 11.79
C PHE A 128 -4.61 7.73 11.68
N LYS A 129 -4.84 8.88 11.07
CA LYS A 129 -6.17 9.34 10.67
C LYS A 129 -6.54 8.71 9.33
N VAL A 130 -7.55 7.89 9.32
CA VAL A 130 -7.90 7.04 8.18
C VAL A 130 -9.33 7.26 7.73
N GLY A 131 -9.51 7.43 6.43
CA GLY A 131 -10.81 7.40 5.77
C GLY A 131 -10.93 6.19 4.84
N VAL A 132 -12.16 5.74 4.62
CA VAL A 132 -12.52 4.73 3.62
C VAL A 132 -13.63 5.27 2.75
N LEU A 133 -13.41 5.24 1.44
CA LEU A 133 -14.44 5.45 0.43
C LEU A 133 -14.78 4.11 -0.21
N ASP A 134 -15.97 3.62 0.05
CA ASP A 134 -16.53 2.45 -0.63
C ASP A 134 -17.14 2.89 -1.97
N ALA A 135 -16.40 2.61 -3.04
CA ALA A 135 -16.77 2.93 -4.40
C ALA A 135 -17.36 1.72 -5.16
N ASP A 136 -17.59 0.59 -4.49
CA ASP A 136 -18.22 -0.59 -5.09
C ASP A 136 -19.74 -0.39 -5.23
N ILE A 137 -20.13 0.20 -6.34
CA ILE A 137 -21.53 0.53 -6.63
C ILE A 137 -22.44 -0.69 -6.84
N TYR A 138 -21.86 -1.85 -7.11
CA TYR A 138 -22.60 -3.08 -7.38
C TYR A 138 -22.84 -3.90 -6.12
N GLY A 139 -21.98 -3.78 -5.12
CA GLY A 139 -22.09 -4.51 -3.88
C GLY A 139 -21.42 -3.77 -2.72
N PRO A 140 -21.93 -2.59 -2.33
CA PRO A 140 -21.35 -1.80 -1.26
C PRO A 140 -21.46 -2.59 0.05
N SER A 141 -20.32 -2.97 0.61
CA SER A 141 -20.24 -3.85 1.79
C SER A 141 -19.68 -3.16 3.04
N MET A 142 -19.06 -2.00 2.89
CA MET A 142 -18.47 -1.30 4.02
C MET A 142 -19.45 -0.89 5.11
N PRO A 143 -20.70 -0.46 4.84
CA PRO A 143 -21.66 -0.18 5.89
C PRO A 143 -21.92 -1.38 6.81
N ILE A 144 -21.97 -2.58 6.26
CA ILE A 144 -22.14 -3.84 7.00
C ILE A 144 -20.88 -4.15 7.81
N MET A 145 -19.71 -4.09 7.18
CA MET A 145 -18.42 -4.42 7.82
C MET A 145 -18.06 -3.49 8.98
N PHE A 146 -18.58 -2.27 8.97
CA PHE A 146 -18.34 -1.26 10.00
C PHE A 146 -19.53 -1.08 10.97
N ASP A 147 -20.53 -1.96 10.93
CA ASP A 147 -21.72 -1.94 11.78
C ASP A 147 -22.51 -0.62 11.73
N VAL A 148 -22.60 -0.02 10.53
CA VAL A 148 -23.23 1.31 10.32
C VAL A 148 -24.28 1.32 9.22
N GLU A 149 -24.89 0.19 8.87
CA GLU A 149 -25.88 0.07 7.79
C GLU A 149 -27.08 1.02 7.94
N LYS A 150 -27.47 1.28 9.20
CA LYS A 150 -28.61 2.15 9.53
C LYS A 150 -28.24 3.62 9.63
N SER A 151 -26.95 3.94 9.56
CA SER A 151 -26.47 5.30 9.65
C SER A 151 -26.55 5.99 8.28
N LYS A 152 -26.69 7.31 8.30
CA LYS A 152 -26.65 8.14 7.09
C LYS A 152 -25.71 9.31 7.30
N PRO A 153 -24.87 9.65 6.30
CA PRO A 153 -24.09 10.86 6.35
C PRO A 153 -25.01 12.08 6.48
N ILE A 154 -24.61 13.05 7.28
CA ILE A 154 -25.33 14.30 7.46
C ILE A 154 -24.66 15.41 6.65
N SER A 155 -25.45 16.41 6.27
CA SER A 155 -24.92 17.62 5.68
C SER A 155 -24.49 18.58 6.80
N VAL A 156 -23.27 19.13 6.67
CA VAL A 156 -22.70 20.15 7.55
C VAL A 156 -22.28 21.37 6.72
N GLU A 157 -22.35 22.54 7.32
CA GLU A 157 -21.85 23.75 6.67
C GLU A 157 -20.38 23.98 7.06
N VAL A 158 -19.48 23.98 6.08
CA VAL A 158 -18.06 24.24 6.26
C VAL A 158 -17.66 25.37 5.30
N GLU A 159 -17.19 26.49 5.84
CA GLU A 159 -16.79 27.67 5.07
C GLU A 159 -17.87 28.17 4.09
N GLY A 160 -19.14 28.17 4.53
CA GLY A 160 -20.30 28.60 3.72
C GLY A 160 -20.69 27.64 2.59
N LYS A 161 -20.18 26.39 2.61
CA LYS A 161 -20.53 25.33 1.67
C LYS A 161 -21.12 24.15 2.42
N SER A 162 -22.19 23.57 1.86
CA SER A 162 -22.75 22.33 2.34
C SER A 162 -21.82 21.17 1.97
N LYS A 163 -21.31 20.47 2.99
CA LYS A 163 -20.44 19.29 2.82
C LYS A 163 -21.07 18.07 3.47
N MET A 164 -20.71 16.91 2.99
CA MET A 164 -21.13 15.63 3.53
C MET A 164 -20.16 15.21 4.63
N LYS A 165 -20.64 14.98 5.86
CA LYS A 165 -19.81 14.51 6.95
C LYS A 165 -19.72 12.99 6.93
N PRO A 166 -18.51 12.40 6.86
CA PRO A 166 -18.31 10.97 6.95
C PRO A 166 -18.84 10.39 8.27
N ILE A 167 -19.23 9.12 8.23
CA ILE A 167 -19.61 8.37 9.44
C ILE A 167 -18.33 7.82 10.07
N VAL A 168 -18.21 7.92 11.39
CA VAL A 168 -17.05 7.40 12.12
C VAL A 168 -17.41 6.07 12.78
N SER A 169 -16.67 5.02 12.45
CA SER A 169 -16.76 3.72 13.11
C SER A 169 -15.39 3.09 13.23
N TYR A 170 -15.08 2.41 14.34
CA TYR A 170 -13.77 1.81 14.64
C TYR A 170 -12.58 2.77 14.44
N GLY A 171 -12.77 4.07 14.67
CA GLY A 171 -11.74 5.10 14.47
C GLY A 171 -11.47 5.46 13.00
N VAL A 172 -12.30 4.99 12.07
CA VAL A 172 -12.20 5.23 10.62
C VAL A 172 -13.36 6.11 10.16
N GLU A 173 -13.07 7.10 9.33
CA GLU A 173 -14.07 7.92 8.64
C GLU A 173 -14.55 7.20 7.38
N LEU A 174 -15.84 6.98 7.26
CA LEU A 174 -16.43 6.15 6.21
C LEU A 174 -17.47 6.90 5.39
N LEU A 175 -17.32 6.82 4.06
CA LEU A 175 -18.39 7.09 3.11
C LEU A 175 -18.56 5.87 2.18
N SER A 176 -19.79 5.51 1.92
CA SER A 176 -20.17 4.42 1.00
C SER A 176 -21.34 4.83 0.16
N ILE A 177 -21.32 4.43 -1.10
CA ILE A 177 -22.50 4.57 -1.97
C ILE A 177 -23.71 3.81 -1.38
N GLY A 178 -23.47 2.80 -0.55
CA GLY A 178 -24.49 2.03 0.15
C GLY A 178 -25.34 2.87 1.12
N PHE A 179 -24.86 4.00 1.62
CA PHE A 179 -25.66 4.89 2.47
C PHE A 179 -26.79 5.61 1.72
N PHE A 180 -26.71 5.67 0.38
CA PHE A 180 -27.65 6.36 -0.49
C PHE A 180 -28.55 5.40 -1.27
N THR A 181 -28.38 4.10 -1.05
CA THR A 181 -29.20 3.05 -1.67
C THR A 181 -30.04 2.36 -0.61
N SER A 182 -31.28 2.04 -0.92
CA SER A 182 -32.08 1.17 -0.04
C SER A 182 -31.80 -0.29 -0.41
N PRO A 183 -31.60 -1.20 0.57
CA PRO A 183 -31.36 -2.61 0.29
C PRO A 183 -32.46 -3.26 -0.57
N ASP A 184 -33.70 -2.75 -0.44
CA ASP A 184 -34.88 -3.28 -1.13
C ASP A 184 -35.13 -2.64 -2.51
N GLN A 185 -34.31 -1.67 -2.92
CA GLN A 185 -34.45 -1.02 -4.22
C GLN A 185 -33.23 -1.31 -5.10
N ALA A 186 -33.47 -2.01 -6.20
CA ALA A 186 -32.46 -2.13 -7.25
C ALA A 186 -32.22 -0.75 -7.91
N VAL A 187 -31.25 -0.02 -7.41
CA VAL A 187 -30.83 1.24 -8.05
C VAL A 187 -29.97 0.87 -9.26
N ILE A 188 -30.50 1.16 -10.45
CA ILE A 188 -29.75 0.96 -11.69
C ILE A 188 -28.74 2.11 -11.84
N TRP A 189 -27.53 1.89 -11.36
CA TRP A 189 -26.43 2.82 -11.56
C TRP A 189 -25.95 2.76 -13.01
N ARG A 190 -26.15 3.85 -13.73
CA ARG A 190 -25.52 4.06 -15.04
C ARG A 190 -24.13 4.70 -14.80
N GLY A 191 -23.13 4.32 -15.58
CA GLY A 191 -21.74 4.78 -15.39
C GLY A 191 -21.58 6.27 -15.06
N PRO A 192 -22.19 7.21 -15.84
CA PRO A 192 -22.08 8.64 -15.54
C PRO A 192 -22.71 9.07 -14.20
N MET A 193 -23.80 8.42 -13.78
CA MET A 193 -24.43 8.72 -12.48
C MET A 193 -23.55 8.23 -11.32
N ALA A 194 -23.00 7.04 -11.44
CA ALA A 194 -22.09 6.46 -10.46
C ALA A 194 -20.83 7.33 -10.30
N SER A 195 -20.19 7.69 -11.40
CA SER A 195 -19.01 8.56 -11.39
C SER A 195 -19.32 9.93 -10.76
N LYS A 196 -20.49 10.50 -11.04
CA LYS A 196 -20.90 11.77 -10.43
C LYS A 196 -21.09 11.64 -8.90
N ALA A 197 -21.77 10.59 -8.45
CA ALA A 197 -22.00 10.34 -7.02
C ALA A 197 -20.68 10.11 -6.28
N LEU A 198 -19.77 9.31 -6.83
CA LEU A 198 -18.45 9.08 -6.28
C LEU A 198 -17.63 10.37 -6.20
N ASN A 199 -17.64 11.19 -7.26
CA ASN A 199 -16.98 12.49 -7.25
C ASN A 199 -17.54 13.41 -6.16
N GLN A 200 -18.85 13.43 -5.94
CA GLN A 200 -19.46 14.20 -4.84
C GLN A 200 -18.98 13.68 -3.47
N MET A 201 -18.98 12.37 -3.26
CA MET A 201 -18.48 11.77 -2.00
C MET A 201 -17.02 12.07 -1.74
N ILE A 202 -16.21 12.26 -2.79
CA ILE A 202 -14.79 12.56 -2.69
C ILE A 202 -14.56 14.05 -2.43
N PHE A 203 -15.12 14.92 -3.25
CA PHE A 203 -14.78 16.35 -3.28
C PHE A 203 -15.70 17.23 -2.44
N ASP A 204 -16.96 16.81 -2.23
CA ASP A 204 -17.96 17.54 -1.45
C ASP A 204 -18.13 16.96 -0.04
N ALA A 205 -17.25 16.04 0.37
CA ALA A 205 -17.19 15.55 1.76
C ALA A 205 -16.26 16.41 2.61
N ASP A 206 -16.52 16.40 3.90
CA ASP A 206 -15.69 16.99 4.94
C ASP A 206 -14.83 15.90 5.58
N TRP A 207 -13.80 15.47 4.85
CA TRP A 207 -12.85 14.46 5.31
C TRP A 207 -11.90 14.96 6.42
N GLY A 208 -11.83 16.28 6.63
CA GLY A 208 -10.85 16.86 7.56
C GLY A 208 -9.39 16.57 7.14
N ALA A 209 -8.55 16.29 8.12
CA ALA A 209 -7.15 15.94 7.89
C ALA A 209 -6.97 14.43 8.00
N LEU A 210 -6.66 13.76 6.90
CA LEU A 210 -6.39 12.32 6.83
C LEU A 210 -4.95 12.02 6.44
N ASP A 211 -4.33 11.06 7.13
CA ASP A 211 -3.05 10.49 6.71
C ASP A 211 -3.25 9.54 5.51
N PHE A 212 -4.35 8.78 5.51
CA PHE A 212 -4.72 7.83 4.47
C PHE A 212 -6.21 7.89 4.13
N LEU A 213 -6.52 7.94 2.85
CA LEU A 213 -7.85 7.63 2.32
C LEU A 213 -7.75 6.35 1.49
N LEU A 214 -8.41 5.28 1.94
CA LEU A 214 -8.48 4.02 1.22
C LEU A 214 -9.69 4.02 0.30
N LEU A 215 -9.48 3.72 -0.98
CA LEU A 215 -10.54 3.57 -1.97
C LEU A 215 -10.83 2.09 -2.19
N ASP A 216 -11.97 1.61 -1.75
CA ASP A 216 -12.45 0.25 -2.08
C ASP A 216 -13.10 0.28 -3.46
N LEU A 217 -12.33 -0.06 -4.50
CA LEU A 217 -12.76 0.03 -5.89
C LEU A 217 -13.72 -1.13 -6.24
N PRO A 218 -14.62 -0.98 -7.23
CA PRO A 218 -15.38 -2.11 -7.77
C PRO A 218 -14.44 -3.22 -8.24
N PRO A 219 -14.88 -4.47 -8.38
CA PRO A 219 -14.07 -5.52 -9.00
C PRO A 219 -13.89 -5.29 -10.50
N GLY A 220 -12.75 -5.73 -11.05
CA GLY A 220 -12.45 -5.63 -12.48
C GLY A 220 -11.64 -4.38 -12.87
N THR A 221 -11.72 -3.96 -14.13
CA THR A 221 -10.94 -2.87 -14.74
C THR A 221 -11.80 -1.97 -15.64
N GLY A 222 -13.03 -1.70 -15.26
CA GLY A 222 -14.00 -0.96 -16.08
C GLY A 222 -13.86 0.56 -16.02
N ASP A 223 -14.73 1.28 -16.74
CA ASP A 223 -14.69 2.73 -16.91
C ASP A 223 -14.72 3.53 -15.59
N ILE A 224 -15.39 3.01 -14.57
CA ILE A 224 -15.45 3.64 -13.25
C ILE A 224 -14.07 3.70 -12.60
N HIS A 225 -13.27 2.62 -12.71
CA HIS A 225 -11.88 2.62 -12.25
C HIS A 225 -11.08 3.71 -12.94
N LEU A 226 -11.11 3.74 -14.28
CA LEU A 226 -10.37 4.71 -15.07
C LEU A 226 -10.76 6.15 -14.70
N SER A 227 -12.06 6.41 -14.56
CA SER A 227 -12.56 7.71 -14.15
C SER A 227 -12.05 8.16 -12.77
N LEU A 228 -12.06 7.27 -11.78
CA LEU A 228 -11.55 7.56 -10.43
C LEU A 228 -10.03 7.75 -10.42
N LEU A 229 -9.29 6.84 -11.07
CA LEU A 229 -7.82 6.89 -11.11
C LEU A 229 -7.29 8.11 -11.87
N GLN A 230 -8.04 8.63 -12.85
CA GLN A 230 -7.65 9.83 -13.58
C GLN A 230 -8.04 11.13 -12.84
N SER A 231 -9.07 11.09 -12.01
CA SER A 231 -9.57 12.27 -11.29
C SER A 231 -8.87 12.52 -9.96
N LEU A 232 -8.28 11.48 -9.36
CA LEU A 232 -7.69 11.51 -8.02
C LEU A 232 -6.17 11.38 -8.03
N PRO A 233 -5.48 12.04 -7.10
CA PRO A 233 -4.03 11.92 -6.94
C PRO A 233 -3.70 10.64 -6.15
N ILE A 234 -3.84 9.49 -6.81
CA ILE A 234 -3.59 8.18 -6.18
C ILE A 234 -2.11 8.01 -5.88
N THR A 235 -1.78 7.81 -4.60
CA THR A 235 -0.41 7.64 -4.12
C THR A 235 0.12 6.23 -4.42
N GLY A 236 -0.77 5.24 -4.43
CA GLY A 236 -0.42 3.86 -4.73
C GLY A 236 -1.62 2.93 -4.78
N ALA A 237 -1.41 1.72 -5.27
CA ALA A 237 -2.45 0.70 -5.37
C ALA A 237 -2.05 -0.61 -4.68
N VAL A 238 -3.02 -1.26 -4.06
CA VAL A 238 -2.93 -2.63 -3.55
C VAL A 238 -3.87 -3.50 -4.36
N VAL A 239 -3.37 -4.62 -4.88
CA VAL A 239 -4.17 -5.56 -5.66
C VAL A 239 -4.44 -6.80 -4.83
N VAL A 240 -5.71 -7.14 -4.63
CA VAL A 240 -6.14 -8.33 -3.88
C VAL A 240 -6.51 -9.45 -4.83
N SER A 241 -5.98 -10.64 -4.60
CA SER A 241 -6.26 -11.85 -5.37
C SER A 241 -6.32 -13.09 -4.49
N THR A 242 -6.72 -14.20 -5.06
CA THR A 242 -6.57 -15.55 -4.48
C THR A 242 -5.55 -16.33 -5.31
N PRO A 243 -4.99 -17.47 -4.80
CA PRO A 243 -4.00 -18.26 -5.53
C PRO A 243 -4.51 -18.92 -6.82
N GLN A 244 -5.80 -18.89 -7.07
CA GLN A 244 -6.42 -19.50 -8.26
C GLN A 244 -5.91 -18.86 -9.57
N ALA A 245 -5.54 -19.67 -10.55
CA ALA A 245 -5.02 -19.22 -11.83
C ALA A 245 -5.93 -18.18 -12.54
N VAL A 246 -7.26 -18.37 -12.47
CA VAL A 246 -8.23 -17.41 -13.05
C VAL A 246 -8.18 -16.07 -12.34
N ALA A 247 -8.12 -16.05 -10.99
CA ALA A 247 -8.04 -14.81 -10.22
C ALA A 247 -6.71 -14.07 -10.46
N LEU A 248 -5.62 -14.82 -10.61
CA LEU A 248 -4.29 -14.26 -10.92
C LEU A 248 -4.23 -13.66 -12.33
N ALA A 249 -4.87 -14.30 -13.32
CA ALA A 249 -4.96 -13.75 -14.67
C ALA A 249 -5.67 -12.40 -14.69
N ASP A 250 -6.73 -12.25 -13.90
CA ASP A 250 -7.46 -10.98 -13.78
C ASP A 250 -6.69 -9.96 -12.91
N ALA A 251 -6.00 -10.41 -11.86
CA ALA A 251 -5.12 -9.55 -11.07
C ALA A 251 -4.00 -8.95 -11.92
N LYS A 252 -3.41 -9.74 -12.83
CA LYS A 252 -2.40 -9.26 -13.78
C LYS A 252 -2.91 -8.13 -14.67
N LYS A 253 -4.17 -8.19 -15.13
CA LYS A 253 -4.81 -7.10 -15.87
C LYS A 253 -4.96 -5.85 -15.01
N GLY A 254 -5.35 -6.02 -13.72
CA GLY A 254 -5.43 -4.93 -12.76
C GLY A 254 -4.07 -4.24 -12.54
N VAL A 255 -3.01 -5.01 -12.32
CA VAL A 255 -1.64 -4.48 -12.20
C VAL A 255 -1.25 -3.70 -13.47
N SER A 256 -1.47 -4.30 -14.65
CA SER A 256 -1.16 -3.65 -15.94
C SER A 256 -1.94 -2.34 -16.15
N MET A 257 -3.18 -2.26 -15.66
CA MET A 257 -3.99 -1.03 -15.71
C MET A 257 -3.34 0.09 -14.87
N PHE A 258 -2.90 -0.20 -13.64
CA PHE A 258 -2.24 0.80 -12.80
C PHE A 258 -0.91 1.27 -13.37
N MET A 259 -0.16 0.38 -14.02
CA MET A 259 1.13 0.67 -14.63
C MET A 259 1.03 1.35 -16.00
N ALA A 260 -0.16 1.44 -16.61
CA ALA A 260 -0.35 2.09 -17.90
C ALA A 260 0.06 3.58 -17.84
N GLU A 261 0.74 4.10 -18.87
CA GLU A 261 1.24 5.48 -18.94
C GLU A 261 0.16 6.55 -18.69
N SER A 262 -1.08 6.25 -19.08
CA SER A 262 -2.22 7.16 -18.87
C SER A 262 -2.63 7.27 -17.40
N ILE A 263 -2.31 6.29 -16.55
CA ILE A 263 -2.66 6.21 -15.14
C ILE A 263 -1.41 6.42 -14.29
N ASN A 264 -0.37 5.62 -14.50
CA ASN A 264 0.94 5.70 -13.83
C ASN A 264 0.85 5.73 -12.30
N VAL A 265 0.10 4.78 -11.74
CA VAL A 265 -0.05 4.59 -10.28
C VAL A 265 0.84 3.43 -9.84
N PRO A 266 1.75 3.65 -8.87
CA PRO A 266 2.62 2.58 -8.39
C PRO A 266 1.81 1.50 -7.68
N VAL A 267 2.07 0.23 -8.01
CA VAL A 267 1.52 -0.92 -7.28
C VAL A 267 2.39 -1.19 -6.07
N LEU A 268 1.85 -0.95 -4.88
CA LEU A 268 2.55 -1.11 -3.60
C LEU A 268 2.77 -2.58 -3.24
N GLY A 269 1.86 -3.43 -3.72
CA GLY A 269 1.94 -4.87 -3.50
C GLY A 269 0.69 -5.61 -3.92
N ILE A 270 0.80 -6.95 -3.86
CA ILE A 270 -0.31 -7.88 -4.11
C ILE A 270 -0.61 -8.63 -2.82
N VAL A 271 -1.87 -8.65 -2.41
CA VAL A 271 -2.34 -9.44 -1.27
C VAL A 271 -2.92 -10.75 -1.77
N GLU A 272 -2.25 -11.85 -1.49
CA GLU A 272 -2.79 -13.18 -1.71
C GLU A 272 -3.70 -13.56 -0.54
N ASN A 273 -4.99 -13.38 -0.72
CA ASN A 273 -6.00 -13.75 0.26
C ASN A 273 -6.46 -15.19 0.05
N MET A 274 -7.03 -15.81 1.09
CA MET A 274 -7.46 -17.22 1.07
C MET A 274 -6.33 -18.17 0.66
N ALA A 275 -5.09 -17.84 1.06
CA ALA A 275 -3.90 -18.60 0.70
C ALA A 275 -3.92 -20.02 1.26
N TYR A 276 -4.47 -20.20 2.45
CA TYR A 276 -4.66 -21.51 3.08
C TYR A 276 -5.82 -21.48 4.08
N PHE A 277 -6.30 -22.64 4.42
CA PHE A 277 -7.25 -22.88 5.49
C PHE A 277 -6.57 -23.68 6.61
N THR A 278 -6.75 -23.26 7.86
CA THR A 278 -6.31 -23.99 9.05
C THR A 278 -7.55 -24.32 9.88
N PRO A 279 -7.93 -25.60 10.01
CA PRO A 279 -9.06 -25.98 10.85
C PRO A 279 -8.72 -25.79 12.33
N GLU A 280 -9.72 -25.47 13.13
CA GLU A 280 -9.55 -25.23 14.55
C GLU A 280 -9.02 -26.47 15.30
N GLU A 281 -9.45 -27.66 14.86
CA GLU A 281 -9.05 -28.94 15.44
C GLU A 281 -7.59 -29.34 15.10
N LEU A 282 -7.01 -28.74 14.07
CA LEU A 282 -5.67 -29.04 13.57
C LEU A 282 -4.90 -27.73 13.30
N PRO A 283 -4.56 -26.93 14.32
CA PRO A 283 -4.02 -25.57 14.16
C PRO A 283 -2.65 -25.51 13.46
N GLU A 284 -1.90 -26.60 13.46
CA GLU A 284 -0.60 -26.69 12.78
C GLU A 284 -0.74 -27.04 11.28
N ASN A 285 -1.93 -27.48 10.82
CA ASN A 285 -2.14 -27.92 9.45
C ASN A 285 -2.62 -26.77 8.55
N LYS A 286 -2.02 -26.67 7.37
CA LYS A 286 -2.41 -25.72 6.33
C LYS A 286 -2.90 -26.45 5.10
N TYR A 287 -4.11 -26.15 4.69
CA TYR A 287 -4.75 -26.73 3.50
C TYR A 287 -4.84 -25.66 2.41
N TYR A 288 -4.13 -25.85 1.32
CA TYR A 288 -4.05 -24.91 0.19
C TYR A 288 -5.14 -25.21 -0.84
N ILE A 289 -6.38 -24.88 -0.49
CA ILE A 289 -7.58 -25.21 -1.28
C ILE A 289 -7.54 -24.58 -2.68
N PHE A 290 -7.00 -23.37 -2.78
CA PHE A 290 -6.98 -22.58 -4.02
C PHE A 290 -5.63 -22.55 -4.74
N GLY A 291 -4.63 -23.27 -4.25
CA GLY A 291 -3.25 -23.26 -4.76
C GLY A 291 -2.28 -22.57 -3.82
N GLN A 292 -1.03 -22.45 -4.23
CA GLN A 292 0.06 -21.89 -3.43
C GLN A 292 0.86 -20.86 -4.23
N GLU A 293 1.32 -19.80 -3.55
CA GLU A 293 2.30 -18.81 -4.04
C GLU A 293 1.95 -18.16 -5.40
N GLY A 294 0.66 -18.13 -5.76
CA GLY A 294 0.25 -17.58 -7.05
C GLY A 294 0.56 -16.08 -7.19
N ALA A 295 0.28 -15.30 -6.15
CA ALA A 295 0.56 -13.87 -6.15
C ALA A 295 2.07 -13.57 -6.08
N LYS A 296 2.86 -14.40 -5.39
CA LYS A 296 4.32 -14.29 -5.35
C LYS A 296 4.95 -14.46 -6.74
N ASN A 297 4.38 -15.33 -7.57
CA ASN A 297 4.83 -15.53 -8.94
C ASN A 297 4.36 -14.42 -9.89
N LEU A 298 3.39 -13.61 -9.47
CA LEU A 298 2.87 -12.48 -10.25
C LEU A 298 3.61 -11.17 -9.92
N ALA A 299 4.10 -11.03 -8.69
CA ALA A 299 4.84 -9.85 -8.21
C ALA A 299 6.28 -9.85 -8.74
#